data_d124e3d5d77fc5fc4c95d9872eab3dad
#
_entry.id   d124e3d5d77fc5fc4c95d9872eab3dad
#
_cell.length_a   1.000
_cell.length_b   1.000
_cell.length_c   1.000
_cell.angle_alpha   90.00
_cell.angle_beta   90.00
_cell.angle_gamma   90.00
#
_symmetry.space_group_name_H-M   'P 1'
#
loop_
_entity.id
_entity.type
_entity.pdbx_description
1 polymer ?
#
loop_
_entity_poly.entity_id
_entity_poly.type
_entity_poly.pdbx_seq_one_letter_code
_entity_poly.pdbx_strand_id
1 'polypeptide(L)'
;MDVVRLEPMTVIGVVVDGPFDQLGTLVSQGWKRLWDEADSIQDRLGDRFVEVSEHLGDGHYREILGARVTASARTPDGMERIELPAASYVYSVHTGPLEGIAVRFGEMQEHSRSLGHEPDGVLLDEGYTPDGGQLHDLYVRLR
;
A
#
# COMPACT_ATOMS: atom_id res chain seq x y z
N MET A 1 4.04 -2.37 17.80
CA MET A 1 4.80 -2.02 16.59
C MET A 1 6.07 -2.83 16.53
N ASP A 2 6.11 -3.81 15.64
CA ASP A 2 7.21 -4.76 15.55
C ASP A 2 8.03 -4.47 14.29
N VAL A 3 9.33 -4.79 14.33
CA VAL A 3 10.13 -4.83 13.12
C VAL A 3 10.00 -6.23 12.53
N VAL A 4 9.56 -6.31 11.28
CA VAL A 4 9.36 -7.58 10.58
C VAL A 4 10.11 -7.55 9.25
N ARG A 5 10.49 -8.72 8.76
CA ARG A 5 11.07 -8.84 7.43
C ARG A 5 10.05 -9.48 6.51
N LEU A 6 9.78 -8.84 5.38
CA LEU A 6 8.91 -9.39 4.35
C LEU A 6 9.75 -9.91 3.18
N GLU A 7 9.33 -11.05 2.65
CA GLU A 7 9.89 -11.60 1.44
C GLU A 7 9.51 -10.73 0.23
N PRO A 8 10.16 -10.90 -0.93
CA PRO A 8 9.77 -10.17 -2.12
C PRO A 8 8.28 -10.35 -2.42
N MET A 9 7.63 -9.28 -2.86
CA MET A 9 6.22 -9.35 -3.21
C MET A 9 5.95 -8.68 -4.55
N THR A 10 4.92 -9.18 -5.23
CA THR A 10 4.41 -8.62 -6.47
C THR A 10 3.04 -8.03 -6.20
N VAL A 11 2.81 -6.80 -6.66
CA VAL A 11 1.51 -6.13 -6.58
C VAL A 11 1.10 -5.70 -7.98
N ILE A 12 -0.14 -5.99 -8.34
CA ILE A 12 -0.75 -5.54 -9.60
C ILE A 12 -1.94 -4.66 -9.26
N GLY A 13 -2.05 -3.53 -9.93
CA GLY A 13 -3.17 -2.64 -9.68
C GLY A 13 -3.21 -1.39 -10.54
N VAL A 14 -4.11 -0.51 -10.16
CA VAL A 14 -4.31 0.80 -10.77
C VAL A 14 -3.31 1.77 -10.14
N VAL A 15 -2.62 2.55 -10.98
CA VAL A 15 -1.66 3.54 -10.50
C VAL A 15 -2.29 4.94 -10.57
N VAL A 16 -2.15 5.68 -9.48
CA VAL A 16 -2.44 7.11 -9.45
C VAL A 16 -1.21 7.83 -8.96
N ASP A 17 -0.90 9.00 -9.52
CA ASP A 17 0.18 9.82 -9.00
C ASP A 17 -0.18 11.30 -9.11
N GLY A 18 0.40 12.10 -8.25
CA GLY A 18 0.16 13.52 -8.22
C GLY A 18 0.67 14.17 -6.95
N PRO A 19 0.46 15.50 -6.85
CA PRO A 19 0.83 16.24 -5.65
C PRO A 19 -0.10 15.89 -4.48
N PHE A 20 0.40 16.07 -3.28
CA PHE A 20 -0.30 15.70 -2.05
C PHE A 20 -1.71 16.29 -1.96
N ASP A 21 -1.89 17.54 -2.39
CA ASP A 21 -3.18 18.24 -2.30
C ASP A 21 -4.26 17.68 -3.23
N GLN A 22 -3.87 16.91 -4.25
CA GLN A 22 -4.80 16.28 -5.18
C GLN A 22 -4.95 14.77 -4.92
N LEU A 23 -4.09 14.21 -4.09
CA LEU A 23 -3.96 12.77 -3.95
C LEU A 23 -5.24 12.11 -3.42
N GLY A 24 -5.92 12.74 -2.48
CA GLY A 24 -7.15 12.19 -1.91
C GLY A 24 -8.24 11.95 -2.96
N THR A 25 -8.41 12.89 -3.88
CA THR A 25 -9.37 12.75 -4.99
C THR A 25 -8.92 11.66 -5.96
N LEU A 26 -7.64 11.67 -6.33
CA LEU A 26 -7.08 10.69 -7.27
C LEU A 26 -7.17 9.27 -6.73
N VAL A 27 -6.86 9.08 -5.46
CA VAL A 27 -6.94 7.76 -4.81
C VAL A 27 -8.38 7.28 -4.74
N SER A 28 -9.33 8.15 -4.38
CA SER A 28 -10.75 7.79 -4.36
C SER A 28 -11.26 7.34 -5.72
N GLN A 29 -10.89 8.07 -6.78
CA GLN A 29 -11.23 7.69 -8.15
C GLN A 29 -10.54 6.39 -8.56
N GLY A 30 -9.30 6.20 -8.15
CA GLY A 30 -8.52 5.00 -8.43
C GLY A 30 -9.15 3.74 -7.81
N TRP A 31 -9.63 3.82 -6.58
CA TRP A 31 -10.31 2.69 -5.94
C TRP A 31 -11.60 2.32 -6.67
N LYS A 32 -12.38 3.30 -7.12
CA LYS A 32 -13.58 3.02 -7.92
C LYS A 32 -13.25 2.26 -9.19
N ARG A 33 -12.20 2.70 -9.88
CA ARG A 33 -11.72 2.04 -11.09
C ARG A 33 -11.22 0.63 -10.78
N LEU A 34 -10.50 0.46 -9.69
CA LEU A 34 -10.01 -0.86 -9.29
C LEU A 34 -11.17 -1.82 -9.03
N TRP A 35 -12.19 -1.40 -8.28
CA TRP A 35 -13.31 -2.27 -7.95
C TRP A 35 -14.05 -2.73 -9.19
N ASP A 36 -14.16 -1.87 -10.21
CA ASP A 36 -14.80 -2.23 -11.48
C ASP A 36 -14.01 -3.31 -12.23
N GLU A 37 -12.70 -3.38 -12.04
CA GLU A 37 -11.80 -4.24 -12.80
C GLU A 37 -11.10 -5.30 -11.93
N ALA A 38 -11.46 -5.41 -10.66
CA ALA A 38 -10.75 -6.26 -9.71
C ALA A 38 -10.75 -7.74 -10.10
N ASP A 39 -11.83 -8.21 -10.74
CA ASP A 39 -11.93 -9.61 -11.16
C ASP A 39 -10.94 -9.98 -12.27
N SER A 40 -10.36 -8.99 -12.95
CA SER A 40 -9.34 -9.24 -13.96
C SER A 40 -7.99 -9.59 -13.34
N ILE A 41 -7.79 -9.30 -12.07
CA ILE A 41 -6.54 -9.65 -11.36
C ILE A 41 -6.62 -11.09 -10.90
N GLN A 42 -5.84 -11.95 -11.55
CA GLN A 42 -5.77 -13.39 -11.22
C GLN A 42 -4.64 -13.68 -10.25
N ASP A 43 -4.68 -14.87 -9.65
CA ASP A 43 -3.61 -15.36 -8.76
C ASP A 43 -3.34 -14.46 -7.56
N ARG A 44 -4.41 -13.88 -7.01
CA ARG A 44 -4.34 -13.05 -5.81
C ARG A 44 -4.00 -13.89 -4.58
N LEU A 45 -3.19 -13.31 -3.71
CA LEU A 45 -2.82 -13.90 -2.43
C LEU A 45 -3.74 -13.34 -1.33
N GLY A 46 -4.88 -13.99 -1.11
CA GLY A 46 -5.85 -13.59 -0.10
C GLY A 46 -6.99 -12.74 -0.68
N ASP A 47 -7.86 -12.30 0.23
CA ASP A 47 -9.11 -11.62 -0.14
C ASP A 47 -9.05 -10.10 -0.01
N ARG A 48 -7.99 -9.58 0.62
CA ARG A 48 -7.83 -8.15 0.84
C ARG A 48 -6.96 -7.53 -0.23
N PHE A 49 -7.22 -6.25 -0.51
CA PHE A 49 -6.44 -5.45 -1.45
C PHE A 49 -5.47 -4.56 -0.68
N VAL A 50 -4.51 -4.01 -1.39
CA VAL A 50 -3.41 -3.26 -0.81
C VAL A 50 -3.23 -1.93 -1.52
N GLU A 51 -2.87 -0.90 -0.74
CA GLU A 51 -2.38 0.36 -1.27
C GLU A 51 -0.89 0.45 -0.98
N VAL A 52 -0.09 0.61 -2.04
CA VAL A 52 1.35 0.85 -1.93
C VAL A 52 1.58 2.32 -2.19
N SER A 53 2.12 3.04 -1.21
CA SER A 53 2.39 4.46 -1.31
C SER A 53 3.88 4.70 -1.44
N GLU A 54 4.30 5.47 -2.46
CA GLU A 54 5.68 5.86 -2.65
C GLU A 54 5.80 7.38 -2.65
N HIS A 55 6.63 7.92 -1.76
CA HIS A 55 6.96 9.33 -1.74
C HIS A 55 8.11 9.57 -2.73
N LEU A 56 7.84 10.31 -3.79
CA LEU A 56 8.79 10.53 -4.89
C LEU A 56 9.64 11.80 -4.69
N GLY A 57 9.44 12.53 -3.59
CA GLY A 57 10.09 13.82 -3.33
C GLY A 57 9.24 15.00 -3.81
N ASP A 58 9.55 16.21 -3.31
CA ASP A 58 8.89 17.47 -3.69
C ASP A 58 7.35 17.44 -3.55
N GLY A 59 6.84 16.70 -2.54
CA GLY A 59 5.39 16.60 -2.31
C GLY A 59 4.66 15.75 -3.33
N HIS A 60 5.36 15.00 -4.17
CA HIS A 60 4.79 14.09 -5.15
C HIS A 60 4.72 12.68 -4.61
N TYR A 61 3.60 12.02 -4.88
CA TYR A 61 3.32 10.65 -4.43
C TYR A 61 2.84 9.80 -5.58
N ARG A 62 3.18 8.52 -5.54
CA ARG A 62 2.62 7.51 -6.44
C ARG A 62 1.98 6.44 -5.60
N GLU A 63 0.73 6.10 -5.91
CA GLU A 63 -0.03 5.08 -5.21
C GLU A 63 -0.38 3.96 -6.17
N ILE A 64 -0.18 2.72 -5.75
CA ILE A 64 -0.65 1.55 -6.48
C ILE A 64 -1.79 0.95 -5.66
N LEU A 65 -2.96 0.87 -6.26
CA LEU A 65 -4.17 0.35 -5.63
C LEU A 65 -4.47 -0.99 -6.27
N GLY A 66 -4.27 -2.08 -5.55
CA GLY A 66 -4.37 -3.38 -6.18
C GLY A 66 -4.31 -4.55 -5.21
N ALA A 67 -3.71 -5.63 -5.67
CA ALA A 67 -3.65 -6.86 -4.92
C ALA A 67 -2.25 -7.48 -4.98
N ARG A 68 -1.85 -8.12 -3.89
CA ARG A 68 -0.69 -9.00 -3.91
C ARG A 68 -1.03 -10.23 -4.72
N VAL A 69 -0.12 -10.62 -5.58
CA VAL A 69 -0.30 -11.74 -6.50
C VAL A 69 0.94 -12.63 -6.49
N THR A 70 0.83 -13.82 -7.06
CA THR A 70 2.00 -14.67 -7.28
C THR A 70 2.92 -14.02 -8.32
N ALA A 71 4.21 -14.36 -8.28
CA ALA A 71 5.22 -13.78 -9.17
C ALA A 71 4.92 -14.03 -10.66
N SER A 72 4.16 -15.08 -10.98
CA SER A 72 3.82 -15.46 -12.36
C SER A 72 2.49 -14.86 -12.83
N ALA A 73 1.81 -14.08 -12.00
CA ALA A 73 0.49 -13.53 -12.36
C ALA A 73 0.60 -12.60 -13.58
N ARG A 74 -0.42 -12.67 -14.43
CA ARG A 74 -0.53 -11.82 -15.60
C ARG A 74 -0.99 -10.43 -15.21
N THR A 75 -0.41 -9.39 -15.83
CA THR A 75 -0.83 -8.01 -15.63
C THR A 75 -1.96 -7.68 -16.59
N PRO A 76 -3.19 -7.35 -16.11
CA PRO A 76 -4.28 -6.93 -16.98
C PRO A 76 -3.97 -5.61 -17.70
N ASP A 77 -4.60 -5.41 -18.87
CA ASP A 77 -4.46 -4.16 -19.61
C ASP A 77 -4.94 -2.98 -18.75
N GLY A 78 -4.20 -1.88 -18.79
CA GLY A 78 -4.52 -0.67 -18.03
C GLY A 78 -4.08 -0.70 -16.57
N MET A 79 -3.51 -1.80 -16.12
CA MET A 79 -2.90 -1.91 -14.78
C MET A 79 -1.39 -1.99 -14.89
N GLU A 80 -0.72 -1.78 -13.76
CA GLU A 80 0.72 -1.90 -13.67
C GLU A 80 1.11 -2.95 -12.64
N ARG A 81 2.31 -3.46 -12.82
CA ARG A 81 2.92 -4.44 -11.94
C ARG A 81 4.12 -3.82 -11.27
N ILE A 82 4.22 -3.95 -9.94
CA ILE A 82 5.42 -3.57 -9.23
C ILE A 82 5.97 -4.76 -8.46
N GLU A 83 7.30 -4.81 -8.38
CA GLU A 83 8.03 -5.78 -7.59
C GLU A 83 8.66 -5.06 -6.42
N LEU A 84 8.33 -5.47 -5.19
CA LEU A 84 8.98 -4.95 -4.00
C LEU A 84 9.99 -6.00 -3.52
N PRO A 85 11.28 -5.64 -3.40
CA PRO A 85 12.28 -6.58 -2.92
C PRO A 85 12.03 -6.93 -1.44
N ALA A 86 12.66 -8.01 -0.98
CA ALA A 86 12.67 -8.32 0.43
C ALA A 86 13.22 -7.13 1.23
N ALA A 87 12.57 -6.80 2.33
CA ALA A 87 12.96 -5.65 3.14
C ALA A 87 12.44 -5.77 4.57
N SER A 88 12.98 -4.94 5.44
CA SER A 88 12.48 -4.81 6.81
C SER A 88 11.48 -3.68 6.90
N TYR A 89 10.45 -3.86 7.72
CA TYR A 89 9.36 -2.92 7.90
C TYR A 89 9.02 -2.80 9.38
N VAL A 90 8.58 -1.63 9.80
CA VAL A 90 7.81 -1.51 11.03
C VAL A 90 6.38 -1.90 10.70
N TYR A 91 5.81 -2.78 11.50
CA TYR A 91 4.47 -3.34 11.30
C TYR A 91 3.54 -2.97 12.44
N SER A 92 2.31 -2.64 12.12
CA SER A 92 1.24 -2.43 13.10
C SER A 92 -0.11 -2.79 12.49
N VAL A 93 -1.05 -3.19 13.34
CA VAL A 93 -2.44 -3.40 12.94
C VAL A 93 -3.22 -2.13 13.24
N HIS A 94 -4.08 -1.73 12.32
CA HIS A 94 -5.04 -0.66 12.53
C HIS A 94 -6.45 -1.22 12.47
N THR A 95 -7.27 -0.89 13.47
CA THR A 95 -8.70 -1.19 13.50
C THR A 95 -9.46 0.12 13.65
N GLY A 96 -10.62 0.23 13.00
CA GLY A 96 -11.45 1.42 13.09
C GLY A 96 -11.46 2.22 11.79
N PRO A 97 -11.80 3.53 11.89
CA PRO A 97 -12.02 4.35 10.70
C PRO A 97 -10.77 4.51 9.84
N LEU A 98 -10.97 4.56 8.51
CA LEU A 98 -9.88 4.75 7.56
C LEU A 98 -9.15 6.08 7.79
N GLU A 99 -9.84 7.09 8.30
CA GLU A 99 -9.27 8.41 8.59
C GLU A 99 -8.14 8.34 9.61
N GLY A 100 -8.13 7.31 10.46
CA GLY A 100 -7.07 7.12 11.46
C GLY A 100 -5.77 6.54 10.90
N ILE A 101 -5.77 6.02 9.68
CA ILE A 101 -4.61 5.33 9.10
C ILE A 101 -3.43 6.28 8.91
N ALA A 102 -3.67 7.49 8.40
CA ALA A 102 -2.61 8.46 8.19
C ALA A 102 -1.91 8.83 9.50
N VAL A 103 -2.67 9.02 10.57
CA VAL A 103 -2.11 9.30 11.91
C VAL A 103 -1.29 8.11 12.38
N ARG A 104 -1.79 6.90 12.18
CA ARG A 104 -1.08 5.69 12.58
C ARG A 104 0.25 5.53 11.84
N PHE A 105 0.28 5.81 10.54
CA PHE A 105 1.53 5.80 9.79
C PHE A 105 2.54 6.82 10.34
N GLY A 106 2.09 8.01 10.70
CA GLY A 106 2.96 9.01 11.32
C GLY A 106 3.60 8.50 12.62
N GLU A 107 2.80 7.87 13.47
CA GLU A 107 3.29 7.25 14.70
C GLU A 107 4.31 6.14 14.43
N MET A 108 4.06 5.33 13.40
CA MET A 108 4.97 4.24 13.02
C MET A 108 6.30 4.78 12.49
N GLN A 109 6.26 5.87 11.72
CA GLN A 109 7.48 6.51 11.22
C GLN A 109 8.32 7.09 12.36
N GLU A 110 7.70 7.73 13.34
CA GLU A 110 8.40 8.23 14.52
C GLU A 110 8.98 7.08 15.35
N HIS A 111 8.23 6.01 15.50
CA HIS A 111 8.71 4.83 16.23
C HIS A 111 9.94 4.23 15.54
N SER A 112 9.94 4.13 14.22
CA SER A 112 11.10 3.61 13.48
C SER A 112 12.34 4.46 13.71
N ARG A 113 12.19 5.79 13.69
CA ARG A 113 13.30 6.71 13.96
C ARG A 113 13.81 6.57 15.39
N SER A 114 12.92 6.34 16.36
CA SER A 114 13.32 6.13 17.76
C SER A 114 14.16 4.86 17.94
N LEU A 115 14.00 3.89 17.04
CA LEU A 115 14.80 2.67 17.01
C LEU A 115 16.10 2.82 16.20
N GLY A 116 16.36 4.00 15.66
CA GLY A 116 17.53 4.27 14.83
C GLY A 116 17.37 3.85 13.37
N HIS A 117 16.14 3.60 12.92
CA HIS A 117 15.84 3.20 11.54
C HIS A 117 15.15 4.34 10.79
N GLU A 118 15.65 4.69 9.61
CA GLU A 118 15.04 5.73 8.80
C GLU A 118 14.03 5.11 7.83
N PRO A 119 12.77 5.59 7.81
CA PRO A 119 11.82 5.20 6.77
C PRO A 119 12.32 5.61 5.38
N ASP A 120 12.02 4.80 4.37
CA ASP A 120 12.52 5.05 3.02
C ASP A 120 11.48 5.65 2.06
N GLY A 121 10.30 5.99 2.56
CA GLY A 121 9.24 6.62 1.76
C GLY A 121 8.22 5.65 1.18
N VAL A 122 8.33 4.36 1.45
CA VAL A 122 7.34 3.36 1.00
C VAL A 122 6.49 2.91 2.17
N LEU A 123 5.15 2.98 1.99
CA LEU A 123 4.15 2.53 2.95
C LEU A 123 3.28 1.47 2.30
N LEU A 124 2.90 0.46 3.07
CA LEU A 124 1.93 -0.56 2.63
C LEU A 124 0.73 -0.55 3.56
N ASP A 125 -0.46 -0.57 2.98
CA ASP A 125 -1.72 -0.64 3.72
C ASP A 125 -2.56 -1.76 3.10
N GLU A 126 -2.57 -2.92 3.74
CA GLU A 126 -3.30 -4.09 3.27
C GLU A 126 -4.52 -4.34 4.16
N GLY A 127 -5.70 -4.24 3.58
CA GLY A 127 -6.93 -4.41 4.36
C GLY A 127 -8.18 -3.98 3.61
N TYR A 128 -8.02 -3.46 2.40
CA TYR A 128 -9.17 -2.97 1.62
C TYR A 128 -9.98 -4.13 1.05
N THR A 129 -11.30 -4.00 1.15
CA THR A 129 -12.25 -4.91 0.53
C THR A 129 -13.34 -4.08 -0.15
N PRO A 130 -14.13 -4.64 -1.09
CA PRO A 130 -15.19 -3.88 -1.75
C PRO A 130 -16.22 -3.27 -0.79
N ASP A 131 -16.41 -3.88 0.38
CA ASP A 131 -17.35 -3.40 1.41
C ASP A 131 -16.69 -2.52 2.48
N GLY A 132 -15.42 -2.13 2.28
CA GLY A 132 -14.72 -1.18 3.12
C GLY A 132 -13.53 -1.75 3.89
N GLY A 133 -13.69 -2.92 4.50
CA GLY A 133 -12.67 -3.50 5.38
C GLY A 133 -12.50 -2.72 6.69
N GLN A 134 -12.17 -3.41 7.77
CA GLN A 134 -12.00 -2.77 9.09
C GLN A 134 -10.65 -3.07 9.73
N LEU A 135 -10.01 -4.14 9.29
CA LEU A 135 -8.71 -4.55 9.80
C LEU A 135 -7.66 -4.33 8.74
N HIS A 136 -6.69 -3.49 9.04
CA HIS A 136 -5.61 -3.17 8.12
C HIS A 136 -4.27 -3.55 8.73
N ASP A 137 -3.43 -4.19 7.92
CA ASP A 137 -2.03 -4.42 8.23
C ASP A 137 -1.22 -3.30 7.61
N LEU A 138 -0.52 -2.54 8.45
CA LEU A 138 0.25 -1.37 8.02
C LEU A 138 1.74 -1.65 8.14
N TYR A 139 2.48 -1.23 7.13
CA TYR A 139 3.94 -1.44 7.07
C TYR A 139 4.63 -0.15 6.63
N VAL A 140 5.66 0.23 7.36
CA VAL A 140 6.56 1.33 6.98
C VAL A 140 7.90 0.72 6.63
N ARG A 141 8.32 0.84 5.38
CA ARG A 141 9.60 0.24 4.94
C ARG A 141 10.78 1.03 5.47
N LEU A 142 11.80 0.29 5.89
CA LEU A 142 13.03 0.84 6.47
C LEU A 142 14.16 0.83 5.45
N ARG A 143 15.03 1.81 5.57
CA ARG A 143 16.27 1.85 4.78
C ARG A 143 17.24 0.76 5.21
#